data_6052c20ed8be344c131b6375b4069e18
#
_entry.id   6052c20ed8be344c131b6375b4069e18
#
_cell.length_a   1.000
_cell.length_b   1.000
_cell.length_c   1.000
_cell.angle_alpha   90.00
_cell.angle_beta   90.00
_cell.angle_gamma   90.00
#
_symmetry.space_group_name_H-M   'P 1'
#
loop_
_entity.id
_entity.type
_entity.pdbx_description
1 polymer ?
#
loop_
_entity_poly.entity_id
_entity_poly.type
_entity_poly.pdbx_seq_one_letter_code
_entity_poly.pdbx_strand_id
1 'polypeptide(L)'
;MFKFLKETRDQPIAPLEGRMLWLAAVVIAGANFMAVLDMTIANVSVPNIAGALGASTSQGTWVITSYAVAEAIVLPLTGWLAARVGLVRTFLWAMSLFTVFSIFCGLSTSLEMLVVARVLQGFAGGPLMPLSQTLLLRIFPKEKAATAITLWSMTTLLAPISGPVLGGWICENWSWSWIFFINLPLGCIVVFFATKLLLRYELPRKLVPIDAIGLVLLVVWVGALQLMLDIGKEHDWFASTQIVVLALIAAIGFAAFLIWELTAEHPIVDLRVFRHRGFMVAVVVMSIGFSSFMVLNVLTPLWLQLNMDYTTGQAGITIGWTGVFSLCMAPLVGRLAGKLDRRKMVCGGLLWLSAVTALRFSGSTDLTYWQIAFPLMVMGLGMPFFFISSSGMALASVSPEETASAAGLMNFSRTLLGAFAVASMATVWGDHATLNQAELVGLVDADGSLINGLVQSGLSMDASRAVLDRLISTQSVMIATNEIMMVASGAFFIGACVIWLAPRSRT
;
A
#
# COMPACT_ATOMS: atom_id res chain seq x y z
N MET A 1 5.59 13.90 -42.99
CA MET A 1 5.07 13.59 -41.66
C MET A 1 6.02 13.98 -40.52
N PHE A 2 7.36 13.85 -40.66
CA PHE A 2 8.33 14.24 -39.62
C PHE A 2 8.62 15.74 -39.46
N LYS A 3 8.31 16.59 -40.48
CA LYS A 3 8.50 18.05 -40.40
C LYS A 3 7.41 18.78 -39.59
N PHE A 4 6.19 18.23 -39.57
CA PHE A 4 5.06 18.80 -38.78
C PHE A 4 5.22 18.62 -37.25
N LEU A 5 6.07 17.69 -36.82
CA LEU A 5 6.32 17.42 -35.39
C LEU A 5 7.40 18.34 -34.79
N LYS A 6 8.11 19.14 -35.60
CA LYS A 6 9.21 20.00 -35.14
C LYS A 6 8.79 21.43 -34.83
N GLU A 7 7.69 21.90 -35.41
CA GLU A 7 7.24 23.31 -35.29
C GLU A 7 6.23 23.58 -34.15
N THR A 8 5.72 22.52 -33.47
CA THR A 8 4.77 22.68 -32.36
C THR A 8 5.41 22.68 -30.97
N ARG A 9 6.75 22.82 -30.88
CA ARG A 9 7.51 22.61 -29.63
C ARG A 9 7.55 23.78 -28.65
N ASP A 10 7.19 24.99 -29.06
CA ASP A 10 7.35 26.20 -28.22
C ASP A 10 6.05 26.89 -27.82
N GLN A 11 4.90 26.36 -28.20
CA GLN A 11 3.63 26.90 -27.68
C GLN A 11 3.29 26.25 -26.35
N PRO A 12 2.90 27.01 -25.30
CA PRO A 12 2.39 26.42 -24.06
C PRO A 12 1.20 25.53 -24.40
N ILE A 13 1.34 24.24 -24.10
CA ILE A 13 0.30 23.25 -24.38
C ILE A 13 -0.96 23.69 -23.63
N ALA A 14 -2.03 24.03 -24.36
CA ALA A 14 -3.28 24.40 -23.76
C ALA A 14 -3.79 23.29 -22.83
N PRO A 15 -4.15 23.59 -21.58
CA PRO A 15 -4.68 22.58 -20.66
C PRO A 15 -5.91 21.91 -21.27
N LEU A 16 -6.12 20.63 -20.94
CA LEU A 16 -7.37 19.98 -21.28
C LEU A 16 -8.52 20.65 -20.52
N GLU A 17 -9.62 20.90 -21.22
CA GLU A 17 -10.80 21.52 -20.63
C GLU A 17 -12.05 20.66 -20.79
N GLY A 18 -13.03 20.94 -19.95
CA GLY A 18 -14.34 20.31 -20.03
C GLY A 18 -14.31 18.78 -19.96
N ARG A 19 -15.05 18.13 -20.87
CA ARG A 19 -15.23 16.66 -20.88
C ARG A 19 -13.94 15.91 -21.16
N MET A 20 -13.02 16.46 -21.96
CA MET A 20 -11.76 15.80 -22.31
C MET A 20 -10.80 15.75 -21.12
N LEU A 21 -10.78 16.78 -20.25
CA LEU A 21 -10.03 16.76 -19.02
C LEU A 21 -10.51 15.63 -18.10
N TRP A 22 -11.83 15.52 -17.91
CA TRP A 22 -12.39 14.48 -17.04
C TRP A 22 -12.19 13.08 -17.60
N LEU A 23 -12.29 12.90 -18.93
CA LEU A 23 -12.00 11.61 -19.56
C LEU A 23 -10.53 11.21 -19.34
N ALA A 24 -9.59 12.12 -19.57
CA ALA A 24 -8.17 11.86 -19.31
C ALA A 24 -7.91 11.58 -17.83
N ALA A 25 -8.57 12.30 -16.93
CA ALA A 25 -8.45 12.09 -15.49
C ALA A 25 -8.96 10.70 -15.07
N VAL A 26 -10.11 10.26 -15.56
CA VAL A 26 -10.67 8.92 -15.28
C VAL A 26 -9.77 7.83 -15.85
N VAL A 27 -9.21 8.02 -17.04
CA VAL A 27 -8.27 7.06 -17.65
C VAL A 27 -7.00 6.90 -16.81
N ILE A 28 -6.39 8.01 -16.36
CA ILE A 28 -5.20 7.96 -15.52
C ILE A 28 -5.52 7.40 -14.13
N ALA A 29 -6.63 7.81 -13.54
CA ALA A 29 -7.08 7.31 -12.24
C ALA A 29 -7.43 5.80 -12.31
N GLY A 30 -8.00 5.34 -13.43
CA GLY A 30 -8.26 3.93 -13.71
C GLY A 30 -6.99 3.07 -13.78
N ALA A 31 -5.91 3.60 -14.36
CA ALA A 31 -4.61 2.92 -14.34
C ALA A 31 -4.06 2.77 -12.92
N ASN A 32 -4.15 3.83 -12.09
CA ASN A 32 -3.76 3.76 -10.68
C ASN A 32 -4.60 2.76 -9.90
N PHE A 33 -5.93 2.80 -10.09
CA PHE A 33 -6.84 1.84 -9.47
C PHE A 33 -6.47 0.40 -9.82
N MET A 34 -6.21 0.13 -11.10
CA MET A 34 -5.88 -1.21 -11.59
C MET A 34 -4.56 -1.73 -10.99
N ALA A 35 -3.51 -0.90 -10.93
CA ALA A 35 -2.23 -1.29 -10.34
C ALA A 35 -2.36 -1.66 -8.85
N VAL A 36 -3.11 -0.85 -8.08
CA VAL A 36 -3.33 -1.11 -6.65
C VAL A 36 -4.29 -2.28 -6.42
N LEU A 37 -5.32 -2.43 -7.28
CA LEU A 37 -6.26 -3.54 -7.22
C LEU A 37 -5.56 -4.87 -7.45
N ASP A 38 -4.70 -4.97 -8.47
CA ASP A 38 -3.97 -6.19 -8.81
C ASP A 38 -3.14 -6.73 -7.64
N MET A 39 -2.48 -5.84 -6.91
CA MET A 39 -1.74 -6.20 -5.70
C MET A 39 -2.66 -6.78 -4.61
N THR A 40 -3.81 -6.17 -4.40
CA THR A 40 -4.70 -6.53 -3.29
C THR A 40 -5.62 -7.70 -3.59
N ILE A 41 -6.03 -7.88 -4.85
CA ILE A 41 -6.87 -8.99 -5.29
C ILE A 41 -6.11 -10.33 -5.23
N ALA A 42 -4.80 -10.30 -5.52
CA ALA A 42 -3.94 -11.48 -5.44
C ALA A 42 -3.81 -12.00 -4.01
N ASN A 43 -3.74 -11.11 -2.99
CA ASN A 43 -3.57 -11.47 -1.59
C ASN A 43 -4.64 -12.45 -1.08
N VAL A 44 -5.89 -12.23 -1.45
CA VAL A 44 -7.03 -13.07 -1.02
C VAL A 44 -7.08 -14.39 -1.80
N SER A 45 -6.50 -14.40 -3.00
CA SER A 45 -6.56 -15.53 -3.93
C SER A 45 -5.44 -16.56 -3.72
N VAL A 46 -4.45 -16.29 -2.85
CA VAL A 46 -3.29 -17.18 -2.62
C VAL A 46 -3.67 -18.63 -2.32
N PRO A 47 -4.62 -18.93 -1.40
CA PRO A 47 -4.99 -20.33 -1.14
C PRO A 47 -5.55 -21.04 -2.37
N ASN A 48 -6.37 -20.36 -3.16
CA ASN A 48 -6.96 -20.89 -4.39
C ASN A 48 -5.89 -21.13 -5.47
N ILE A 49 -4.95 -20.20 -5.62
CA ILE A 49 -3.81 -20.31 -6.56
C ILE A 49 -2.92 -21.48 -6.16
N ALA A 50 -2.50 -21.55 -4.90
CA ALA A 50 -1.64 -22.60 -4.38
C ALA A 50 -2.29 -23.97 -4.55
N GLY A 51 -3.56 -24.12 -4.16
CA GLY A 51 -4.31 -25.37 -4.32
C GLY A 51 -4.43 -25.79 -5.80
N ALA A 52 -4.73 -24.87 -6.70
CA ALA A 52 -4.87 -25.16 -8.14
C ALA A 52 -3.54 -25.53 -8.81
N LEU A 53 -2.42 -24.98 -8.35
CA LEU A 53 -1.07 -25.27 -8.88
C LEU A 53 -0.34 -26.37 -8.13
N GLY A 54 -0.99 -27.05 -7.17
CA GLY A 54 -0.40 -28.16 -6.39
C GLY A 54 0.74 -27.70 -5.46
N ALA A 55 0.73 -26.44 -5.02
CA ALA A 55 1.72 -25.86 -4.14
C ALA A 55 1.18 -25.72 -2.71
N SER A 56 2.08 -25.60 -1.71
CA SER A 56 1.69 -25.25 -0.35
C SER A 56 1.25 -23.77 -0.28
N THR A 57 0.47 -23.42 0.75
CA THR A 57 0.05 -22.03 0.97
C THR A 57 1.26 -21.11 1.19
N SER A 58 2.29 -21.59 1.89
CA SER A 58 3.55 -20.85 2.07
C SER A 58 4.26 -20.59 0.73
N GLN A 59 4.32 -21.60 -0.16
CA GLN A 59 4.85 -21.37 -1.52
C GLN A 59 3.98 -20.40 -2.33
N GLY A 60 2.66 -20.42 -2.14
CA GLY A 60 1.73 -19.51 -2.80
C GLY A 60 1.97 -18.03 -2.46
N THR A 61 2.54 -17.71 -1.29
CA THR A 61 2.87 -16.32 -0.93
C THR A 61 3.89 -15.69 -1.86
N TRP A 62 4.75 -16.48 -2.53
CA TRP A 62 5.69 -15.98 -3.53
C TRP A 62 5.03 -15.23 -4.69
N VAL A 63 3.75 -15.50 -4.96
CA VAL A 63 2.97 -14.77 -5.97
C VAL A 63 2.82 -13.28 -5.58
N ILE A 64 2.71 -12.99 -4.30
CA ILE A 64 2.62 -11.62 -3.77
C ILE A 64 4.02 -11.01 -3.64
N THR A 65 4.91 -11.72 -2.96
CA THR A 65 6.28 -11.28 -2.67
C THR A 65 7.05 -10.91 -3.93
N SER A 66 7.01 -11.74 -4.96
CA SER A 66 7.73 -11.51 -6.20
C SER A 66 7.30 -10.23 -6.92
N TYR A 67 6.00 -9.93 -6.92
CA TYR A 67 5.46 -8.68 -7.44
C TYR A 67 5.91 -7.48 -6.59
N ALA A 68 5.76 -7.57 -5.26
CA ALA A 68 6.06 -6.50 -4.33
C ALA A 68 7.54 -6.10 -4.35
N VAL A 69 8.45 -7.10 -4.42
CA VAL A 69 9.91 -6.87 -4.57
C VAL A 69 10.21 -6.12 -5.87
N ALA A 70 9.65 -6.59 -6.98
CA ALA A 70 9.89 -5.98 -8.29
C ALA A 70 9.32 -4.55 -8.36
N GLU A 71 8.13 -4.33 -7.83
CA GLU A 71 7.51 -3.01 -7.73
C GLU A 71 8.36 -2.06 -6.87
N ALA A 72 8.79 -2.50 -5.68
CA ALA A 72 9.58 -1.70 -4.77
C ALA A 72 10.91 -1.23 -5.40
N ILE A 73 11.56 -2.08 -6.20
CA ILE A 73 12.79 -1.73 -6.92
C ILE A 73 12.55 -0.62 -7.95
N VAL A 74 11.41 -0.65 -8.66
CA VAL A 74 11.18 0.27 -9.78
C VAL A 74 10.54 1.59 -9.35
N LEU A 75 9.84 1.63 -8.23
CA LEU A 75 9.21 2.85 -7.71
C LEU A 75 10.16 4.06 -7.67
N PRO A 76 11.36 4.00 -7.07
CA PRO A 76 12.29 5.12 -7.02
C PRO A 76 12.89 5.47 -8.39
N LEU A 77 12.91 4.53 -9.34
CA LEU A 77 13.41 4.74 -10.70
C LEU A 77 12.45 5.54 -11.58
N THR A 78 11.22 5.77 -11.14
CA THR A 78 10.16 6.41 -11.95
C THR A 78 10.59 7.77 -12.50
N GLY A 79 11.29 8.56 -11.71
CA GLY A 79 11.79 9.87 -12.13
C GLY A 79 12.80 9.78 -13.27
N TRP A 80 13.76 8.87 -13.15
CA TRP A 80 14.76 8.61 -14.19
C TRP A 80 14.11 8.06 -15.48
N LEU A 81 13.19 7.11 -15.35
CA LEU A 81 12.43 6.58 -16.48
C LEU A 81 11.65 7.68 -17.21
N ALA A 82 10.93 8.53 -16.45
CA ALA A 82 10.18 9.65 -17.00
C ALA A 82 11.08 10.68 -17.72
N ALA A 83 12.25 10.96 -17.17
CA ALA A 83 13.22 11.88 -17.81
C ALA A 83 13.82 11.29 -19.10
N ARG A 84 14.19 10.01 -19.11
CA ARG A 84 14.90 9.36 -20.22
C ARG A 84 13.96 8.94 -21.36
N VAL A 85 12.85 8.30 -21.05
CA VAL A 85 11.88 7.76 -22.02
C VAL A 85 10.82 8.80 -22.38
N GLY A 86 10.48 9.65 -21.40
CA GLY A 86 9.38 10.61 -21.45
C GLY A 86 8.25 10.19 -20.51
N LEU A 87 7.58 11.16 -19.92
CA LEU A 87 6.56 10.95 -18.89
C LEU A 87 5.39 10.10 -19.41
N VAL A 88 4.78 10.51 -20.51
CA VAL A 88 3.60 9.84 -21.08
C VAL A 88 3.98 8.49 -21.70
N ARG A 89 5.12 8.42 -22.35
CA ARG A 89 5.58 7.17 -22.97
C ARG A 89 5.91 6.11 -21.92
N THR A 90 6.55 6.50 -20.81
CA THR A 90 6.80 5.58 -19.69
C THR A 90 5.50 5.04 -19.15
N PHE A 91 4.49 5.90 -18.96
CA PHE A 91 3.15 5.48 -18.52
C PHE A 91 2.48 4.50 -19.50
N LEU A 92 2.55 4.77 -20.81
CA LEU A 92 1.97 3.90 -21.83
C LEU A 92 2.68 2.55 -21.91
N TRP A 93 4.03 2.54 -21.86
CA TRP A 93 4.81 1.30 -21.83
C TRP A 93 4.54 0.50 -20.56
N ALA A 94 4.56 1.16 -19.40
CA ALA A 94 4.26 0.52 -18.11
C ALA A 94 2.88 -0.14 -18.14
N MET A 95 1.85 0.57 -18.60
CA MET A 95 0.50 0.07 -18.68
C MET A 95 0.34 -1.08 -19.69
N SER A 96 0.97 -0.96 -20.85
CA SER A 96 0.92 -2.01 -21.89
C SER A 96 1.61 -3.29 -21.42
N LEU A 97 2.82 -3.17 -20.86
CA LEU A 97 3.58 -4.31 -20.34
C LEU A 97 2.90 -4.95 -19.13
N PHE A 98 2.35 -4.14 -18.22
CA PHE A 98 1.57 -4.62 -17.08
C PHE A 98 0.38 -5.48 -17.55
N THR A 99 -0.36 -5.01 -18.56
CA THR A 99 -1.49 -5.73 -19.13
C THR A 99 -1.05 -7.04 -19.79
N VAL A 100 0.05 -7.01 -20.56
CA VAL A 100 0.63 -8.20 -21.20
C VAL A 100 1.08 -9.22 -20.16
N PHE A 101 1.82 -8.80 -19.13
CA PHE A 101 2.28 -9.72 -18.10
C PHE A 101 1.13 -10.21 -17.22
N SER A 102 0.05 -9.45 -17.06
CA SER A 102 -1.17 -9.92 -16.42
C SER A 102 -1.81 -11.10 -17.17
N ILE A 103 -1.79 -11.08 -18.51
CA ILE A 103 -2.23 -12.22 -19.32
C ILE A 103 -1.35 -13.44 -19.06
N PHE A 104 -0.02 -13.27 -18.99
CA PHE A 104 0.89 -14.39 -18.67
C PHE A 104 0.67 -14.93 -17.27
N CYS A 105 0.36 -14.09 -16.29
CA CYS A 105 -0.05 -14.55 -14.96
C CYS A 105 -1.30 -15.44 -15.03
N GLY A 106 -2.34 -15.00 -15.75
CA GLY A 106 -3.59 -15.77 -15.88
C GLY A 106 -3.45 -17.06 -16.70
N LEU A 107 -2.46 -17.15 -17.58
CA LEU A 107 -2.16 -18.34 -18.39
C LEU A 107 -1.14 -19.28 -17.73
N SER A 108 -0.63 -18.95 -16.54
CA SER A 108 0.40 -19.75 -15.86
C SER A 108 -0.16 -21.12 -15.45
N THR A 109 0.60 -22.17 -15.75
CA THR A 109 0.28 -23.58 -15.46
C THR A 109 1.13 -24.16 -14.32
N SER A 110 2.14 -23.41 -13.85
CA SER A 110 2.96 -23.76 -12.69
C SER A 110 3.21 -22.53 -11.82
N LEU A 111 3.57 -22.76 -10.54
CA LEU A 111 3.88 -21.68 -9.62
C LEU A 111 5.10 -20.87 -10.08
N GLU A 112 6.14 -21.53 -10.60
CA GLU A 112 7.37 -20.89 -11.08
C GLU A 112 7.07 -19.94 -12.25
N MET A 113 6.23 -20.39 -13.21
CA MET A 113 5.81 -19.56 -14.34
C MET A 113 5.05 -18.34 -13.83
N LEU A 114 4.15 -18.52 -12.86
CA LEU A 114 3.39 -17.43 -12.27
C LEU A 114 4.31 -16.44 -11.54
N VAL A 115 5.26 -16.91 -10.74
CA VAL A 115 6.23 -16.07 -10.02
C VAL A 115 7.05 -15.22 -11.00
N VAL A 116 7.57 -15.82 -12.08
CA VAL A 116 8.31 -15.08 -13.11
C VAL A 116 7.44 -14.01 -13.77
N ALA A 117 6.20 -14.38 -14.13
CA ALA A 117 5.25 -13.42 -14.72
C ALA A 117 4.92 -12.27 -13.74
N ARG A 118 4.81 -12.55 -12.44
CA ARG A 118 4.58 -11.56 -11.37
C ARG A 118 5.77 -10.62 -11.19
N VAL A 119 7.00 -11.11 -11.26
CA VAL A 119 8.20 -10.24 -11.26
C VAL A 119 8.14 -9.25 -12.43
N LEU A 120 7.87 -9.74 -13.64
CA LEU A 120 7.78 -8.89 -14.84
C LEU A 120 6.62 -7.89 -14.75
N GLN A 121 5.47 -8.33 -14.20
CA GLN A 121 4.31 -7.49 -13.97
C GLN A 121 4.59 -6.42 -12.92
N GLY A 122 5.31 -6.75 -11.83
CA GLY A 122 5.74 -5.80 -10.80
C GLY A 122 6.69 -4.72 -11.33
N PHE A 123 7.67 -5.10 -12.17
CA PHE A 123 8.53 -4.12 -12.86
C PHE A 123 7.74 -3.18 -13.77
N ALA A 124 6.71 -3.69 -14.45
CA ALA A 124 5.85 -2.87 -15.29
C ALA A 124 4.88 -2.00 -14.46
N GLY A 125 4.35 -2.54 -13.37
CA GLY A 125 3.35 -1.90 -12.51
C GLY A 125 3.90 -0.77 -11.65
N GLY A 126 5.14 -0.90 -11.15
CA GLY A 126 5.75 0.04 -10.22
C GLY A 126 5.66 1.52 -10.61
N PRO A 127 5.96 1.90 -11.85
CA PRO A 127 5.86 3.29 -12.28
C PRO A 127 4.42 3.83 -12.39
N LEU A 128 3.39 2.99 -12.49
CA LEU A 128 2.02 3.41 -12.78
C LEU A 128 1.46 4.36 -11.72
N MET A 129 1.69 4.05 -10.45
CA MET A 129 1.18 4.83 -9.34
C MET A 129 1.77 6.26 -9.30
N PRO A 130 3.11 6.47 -9.27
CA PRO A 130 3.69 7.82 -9.27
C PRO A 130 3.51 8.56 -10.59
N LEU A 131 3.51 7.86 -11.74
CA LEU A 131 3.25 8.49 -13.04
C LEU A 131 1.80 8.96 -13.16
N SER A 132 0.83 8.18 -12.68
CA SER A 132 -0.58 8.59 -12.62
C SER A 132 -0.75 9.87 -11.81
N GLN A 133 -0.10 9.96 -10.65
CA GLN A 133 -0.14 11.13 -9.80
C GLN A 133 0.47 12.35 -10.50
N THR A 134 1.63 12.18 -11.11
CA THR A 134 2.34 13.25 -11.85
C THR A 134 1.54 13.71 -13.07
N LEU A 135 0.96 12.79 -13.84
CA LEU A 135 0.14 13.11 -15.02
C LEU A 135 -1.14 13.83 -14.64
N LEU A 136 -1.83 13.41 -13.57
CA LEU A 136 -3.01 14.12 -13.08
C LEU A 136 -2.68 15.56 -12.70
N LEU A 137 -1.60 15.78 -11.95
CA LEU A 137 -1.16 17.15 -11.61
C LEU A 137 -0.80 17.99 -12.84
N ARG A 138 -0.31 17.35 -13.91
CA ARG A 138 0.10 18.04 -15.13
C ARG A 138 -1.06 18.44 -16.04
N ILE A 139 -2.11 17.60 -16.13
CA ILE A 139 -3.27 17.90 -17.00
C ILE A 139 -4.25 18.87 -16.36
N PHE A 140 -4.29 18.94 -15.03
CA PHE A 140 -5.15 19.89 -14.32
C PHE A 140 -4.52 21.28 -14.21
N PRO A 141 -5.31 22.36 -14.30
CA PRO A 141 -4.85 23.71 -13.95
C PRO A 141 -4.33 23.75 -12.50
N LYS A 142 -3.36 24.63 -12.22
CA LYS A 142 -2.74 24.74 -10.88
C LYS A 142 -3.77 24.99 -9.78
N GLU A 143 -4.81 25.76 -10.07
CA GLU A 143 -5.92 26.08 -9.16
C GLU A 143 -6.74 24.82 -8.78
N LYS A 144 -6.71 23.81 -9.63
CA LYS A 144 -7.41 22.53 -9.44
C LYS A 144 -6.48 21.36 -9.06
N ALA A 145 -5.23 21.63 -8.68
CA ALA A 145 -4.27 20.61 -8.27
C ALA A 145 -4.80 19.75 -7.09
N ALA A 146 -5.54 20.34 -6.17
CA ALA A 146 -6.21 19.61 -5.09
C ALA A 146 -7.20 18.55 -5.63
N THR A 147 -7.95 18.86 -6.70
CA THR A 147 -8.87 17.91 -7.36
C THR A 147 -8.10 16.75 -7.99
N ALA A 148 -6.96 17.03 -8.64
CA ALA A 148 -6.10 15.99 -9.21
C ALA A 148 -5.61 14.99 -8.14
N ILE A 149 -5.08 15.51 -7.03
CA ILE A 149 -4.63 14.68 -5.89
C ILE A 149 -5.80 13.92 -5.28
N THR A 150 -6.98 14.53 -5.17
CA THR A 150 -8.19 13.88 -4.65
C THR A 150 -8.58 12.67 -5.50
N LEU A 151 -8.63 12.82 -6.83
CA LEU A 151 -8.97 11.73 -7.75
C LEU A 151 -7.98 10.56 -7.64
N TRP A 152 -6.68 10.88 -7.60
CA TRP A 152 -5.65 9.88 -7.40
C TRP A 152 -5.79 9.15 -6.06
N SER A 153 -6.00 9.91 -4.98
CA SER A 153 -6.15 9.36 -3.64
C SER A 153 -7.40 8.48 -3.49
N MET A 154 -8.52 8.87 -4.14
CA MET A 154 -9.76 8.08 -4.14
C MET A 154 -9.51 6.68 -4.72
N THR A 155 -8.81 6.58 -5.86
CA THR A 155 -8.51 5.28 -6.47
C THR A 155 -7.54 4.45 -5.64
N THR A 156 -6.55 5.08 -5.02
CA THR A 156 -5.59 4.42 -4.12
C THR A 156 -6.24 3.88 -2.84
N LEU A 157 -7.26 4.58 -2.32
CA LEU A 157 -7.99 4.15 -1.12
C LEU A 157 -9.09 3.11 -1.43
N LEU A 158 -9.72 3.19 -2.61
CA LEU A 158 -10.79 2.28 -3.00
C LEU A 158 -10.27 0.90 -3.42
N ALA A 159 -9.13 0.83 -4.07
CA ALA A 159 -8.59 -0.41 -4.63
C ALA A 159 -8.33 -1.49 -3.57
N PRO A 160 -7.70 -1.22 -2.40
CA PRO A 160 -7.48 -2.22 -1.36
C PRO A 160 -8.77 -2.82 -0.78
N ILE A 161 -9.87 -2.09 -0.87
CA ILE A 161 -11.18 -2.53 -0.40
C ILE A 161 -11.85 -3.39 -1.45
N SER A 162 -11.75 -2.98 -2.71
CA SER A 162 -12.34 -3.71 -3.83
C SER A 162 -11.65 -5.06 -4.07
N GLY A 163 -10.33 -5.14 -3.76
CA GLY A 163 -9.53 -6.34 -4.00
C GLY A 163 -10.09 -7.60 -3.35
N PRO A 164 -10.25 -7.65 -2.02
CA PRO A 164 -10.80 -8.82 -1.33
C PRO A 164 -12.20 -9.20 -1.79
N VAL A 165 -13.06 -8.22 -2.02
CA VAL A 165 -14.46 -8.46 -2.46
C VAL A 165 -14.49 -9.07 -3.86
N LEU A 166 -13.77 -8.46 -4.81
CA LEU A 166 -13.72 -8.95 -6.19
C LEU A 166 -12.94 -10.26 -6.29
N GLY A 167 -11.81 -10.38 -5.57
CA GLY A 167 -10.97 -11.58 -5.58
C GLY A 167 -11.68 -12.80 -5.03
N GLY A 168 -12.36 -12.66 -3.89
CA GLY A 168 -13.17 -13.71 -3.30
C GLY A 168 -14.28 -14.14 -4.25
N TRP A 169 -15.07 -13.18 -4.76
CA TRP A 169 -16.17 -13.48 -5.70
C TRP A 169 -15.70 -14.17 -6.99
N ILE A 170 -14.58 -13.71 -7.59
CA ILE A 170 -14.02 -14.30 -8.80
C ILE A 170 -13.53 -15.73 -8.54
N CYS A 171 -12.81 -15.96 -7.44
CA CYS A 171 -12.29 -17.29 -7.12
C CYS A 171 -13.38 -18.29 -6.78
N GLU A 172 -14.48 -17.86 -6.17
CA GLU A 172 -15.63 -18.72 -5.83
C GLU A 172 -16.49 -19.07 -7.05
N ASN A 173 -16.71 -18.13 -7.98
CA ASN A 173 -17.65 -18.31 -9.08
C ASN A 173 -16.99 -18.69 -10.43
N TRP A 174 -15.71 -18.35 -10.60
CA TRP A 174 -14.96 -18.62 -11.85
C TRP A 174 -13.67 -19.37 -11.51
N SER A 175 -12.52 -18.89 -12.00
CA SER A 175 -11.21 -19.44 -11.64
C SER A 175 -10.28 -18.32 -11.19
N TRP A 176 -9.26 -18.67 -10.39
CA TRP A 176 -8.25 -17.72 -9.93
C TRP A 176 -7.58 -16.95 -11.08
N SER A 177 -7.43 -17.54 -12.27
CA SER A 177 -6.83 -16.89 -13.44
C SER A 177 -7.54 -15.59 -13.83
N TRP A 178 -8.84 -15.48 -13.57
CA TRP A 178 -9.63 -14.30 -13.92
C TRP A 178 -9.29 -13.06 -13.09
N ILE A 179 -8.66 -13.22 -11.92
CA ILE A 179 -8.17 -12.05 -11.17
C ILE A 179 -7.11 -11.27 -11.96
N PHE A 180 -6.40 -11.94 -12.87
CA PHE A 180 -5.43 -11.34 -13.77
C PHE A 180 -6.08 -10.90 -15.09
N PHE A 181 -7.00 -11.68 -15.64
CA PHE A 181 -7.66 -11.33 -16.91
C PHE A 181 -8.57 -10.11 -16.82
N ILE A 182 -9.08 -9.75 -15.63
CA ILE A 182 -9.85 -8.52 -15.41
C ILE A 182 -9.06 -7.26 -15.77
N ASN A 183 -7.72 -7.32 -15.72
CA ASN A 183 -6.84 -6.22 -16.08
C ASN A 183 -6.77 -5.96 -17.59
N LEU A 184 -7.10 -6.96 -18.43
CA LEU A 184 -6.98 -6.85 -19.89
C LEU A 184 -7.93 -5.82 -20.49
N PRO A 185 -9.27 -5.88 -20.28
CA PRO A 185 -10.18 -4.90 -20.89
C PRO A 185 -9.89 -3.48 -20.39
N LEU A 186 -9.63 -3.32 -19.09
CA LEU A 186 -9.33 -2.00 -18.52
C LEU A 186 -7.99 -1.46 -19.04
N GLY A 187 -6.96 -2.30 -19.13
CA GLY A 187 -5.65 -1.95 -19.66
C GLY A 187 -5.72 -1.50 -21.13
N CYS A 188 -6.45 -2.22 -21.98
CA CYS A 188 -6.66 -1.83 -23.37
C CYS A 188 -7.36 -0.47 -23.50
N ILE A 189 -8.40 -0.23 -22.68
CA ILE A 189 -9.13 1.05 -22.65
C ILE A 189 -8.17 2.18 -22.23
N VAL A 190 -7.41 1.98 -21.15
CA VAL A 190 -6.46 2.99 -20.65
C VAL A 190 -5.40 3.31 -21.69
N VAL A 191 -4.73 2.30 -22.28
CA VAL A 191 -3.69 2.51 -23.30
C VAL A 191 -4.25 3.26 -24.50
N PHE A 192 -5.43 2.87 -25.00
CA PHE A 192 -6.07 3.51 -26.16
C PHE A 192 -6.37 5.00 -25.92
N PHE A 193 -7.06 5.32 -24.83
CA PHE A 193 -7.42 6.70 -24.54
C PHE A 193 -6.21 7.54 -24.08
N ALA A 194 -5.31 6.98 -23.29
CA ALA A 194 -4.09 7.68 -22.86
C ALA A 194 -3.21 8.03 -24.07
N THR A 195 -3.05 7.14 -25.05
CA THR A 195 -2.30 7.42 -26.27
C THR A 195 -2.92 8.61 -27.03
N LYS A 196 -4.23 8.67 -27.18
CA LYS A 196 -4.91 9.73 -27.90
C LYS A 196 -4.91 11.06 -27.16
N LEU A 197 -5.06 11.04 -25.83
CA LEU A 197 -5.27 12.26 -25.04
C LEU A 197 -3.99 12.82 -24.46
N LEU A 198 -3.01 12.00 -24.09
CA LEU A 198 -1.87 12.41 -23.27
C LEU A 198 -0.58 12.64 -24.06
N LEU A 199 -0.38 12.05 -25.25
CA LEU A 199 0.90 12.17 -25.99
C LEU A 199 1.34 13.61 -26.24
N ARG A 200 0.40 14.56 -26.33
CA ARG A 200 0.68 15.99 -26.47
C ARG A 200 1.31 16.60 -25.21
N TYR A 201 1.13 15.98 -24.05
CA TYR A 201 1.69 16.42 -22.77
C TYR A 201 3.07 15.79 -22.47
N GLU A 202 3.68 15.16 -23.46
CA GLU A 202 5.02 14.58 -23.30
C GLU A 202 6.06 15.65 -22.94
N LEU A 203 6.91 15.30 -21.98
CA LEU A 203 8.03 16.16 -21.58
C LEU A 203 9.22 16.00 -22.53
N PRO A 204 10.01 17.08 -22.73
CA PRO A 204 11.30 16.94 -23.40
C PRO A 204 12.16 15.88 -22.70
N ARG A 205 12.71 14.96 -23.50
CA ARG A 205 13.58 13.92 -22.99
C ARG A 205 14.93 14.47 -22.63
N LYS A 206 15.47 14.02 -21.51
CA LYS A 206 16.87 14.25 -21.12
C LYS A 206 17.59 12.93 -21.27
N LEU A 207 18.67 12.91 -22.05
CA LEU A 207 19.53 11.73 -22.18
C LEU A 207 20.38 11.60 -20.90
N VAL A 208 19.76 11.19 -19.82
CA VAL A 208 20.45 10.92 -18.55
C VAL A 208 21.15 9.55 -18.69
N PRO A 209 22.45 9.44 -18.42
CA PRO A 209 23.16 8.16 -18.44
C PRO A 209 22.56 7.19 -17.41
N ILE A 210 22.76 5.89 -17.63
CA ILE A 210 22.35 4.86 -16.65
C ILE A 210 23.44 4.76 -15.60
N ASP A 211 23.08 4.97 -14.35
CA ASP A 211 23.93 4.62 -13.22
C ASP A 211 23.73 3.13 -12.87
N ALA A 212 24.60 2.30 -13.47
CA ALA A 212 24.54 0.86 -13.28
C ALA A 212 24.87 0.45 -11.83
N ILE A 213 25.77 1.19 -11.16
CA ILE A 213 26.17 0.88 -9.77
C ILE A 213 25.02 1.20 -8.82
N GLY A 214 24.44 2.39 -8.93
CA GLY A 214 23.26 2.77 -8.12
C GLY A 214 22.10 1.81 -8.33
N LEU A 215 21.86 1.38 -9.59
CA LEU A 215 20.81 0.39 -9.89
C LEU A 215 21.07 -0.96 -9.23
N VAL A 216 22.29 -1.51 -9.33
CA VAL A 216 22.63 -2.79 -8.69
C VAL A 216 22.52 -2.70 -7.19
N LEU A 217 23.01 -1.63 -6.58
CA LEU A 217 22.89 -1.41 -5.14
C LEU A 217 21.41 -1.35 -4.72
N LEU A 218 20.58 -0.61 -5.47
CA LEU A 218 19.13 -0.52 -5.21
C LEU A 218 18.47 -1.90 -5.24
N VAL A 219 18.73 -2.69 -6.30
CA VAL A 219 18.16 -4.04 -6.46
C VAL A 219 18.57 -4.95 -5.31
N VAL A 220 19.84 -4.92 -4.93
CA VAL A 220 20.40 -5.80 -3.90
C VAL A 220 19.81 -5.48 -2.52
N TRP A 221 19.85 -4.21 -2.08
CA TRP A 221 19.39 -3.91 -0.73
C TRP A 221 17.86 -3.94 -0.58
N VAL A 222 17.11 -3.47 -1.58
CA VAL A 222 15.63 -3.54 -1.54
C VAL A 222 15.17 -4.99 -1.64
N GLY A 223 15.77 -5.78 -2.55
CA GLY A 223 15.46 -7.19 -2.70
C GLY A 223 15.76 -7.98 -1.43
N ALA A 224 16.93 -7.79 -0.83
CA ALA A 224 17.29 -8.46 0.42
C ALA A 224 16.38 -8.05 1.58
N LEU A 225 16.06 -6.75 1.72
CA LEU A 225 15.16 -6.26 2.76
C LEU A 225 13.75 -6.84 2.59
N GLN A 226 13.20 -6.79 1.39
CA GLN A 226 11.84 -7.27 1.13
C GLN A 226 11.74 -8.78 1.37
N LEU A 227 12.72 -9.57 0.89
CA LEU A 227 12.78 -11.00 1.17
C LEU A 227 12.87 -11.28 2.67
N MET A 228 13.74 -10.56 3.39
CA MET A 228 13.86 -10.69 4.84
C MET A 228 12.52 -10.43 5.55
N LEU A 229 11.78 -9.40 5.14
CA LEU A 229 10.50 -9.04 5.76
C LEU A 229 9.41 -10.10 5.48
N ASP A 230 9.39 -10.67 4.28
CA ASP A 230 8.37 -11.63 3.88
C ASP A 230 8.55 -13.01 4.52
N ILE A 231 9.80 -13.54 4.54
CA ILE A 231 10.07 -14.89 5.07
C ILE A 231 10.56 -14.88 6.53
N GLY A 232 10.79 -13.70 7.10
CA GLY A 232 11.38 -13.56 8.44
C GLY A 232 10.61 -14.29 9.52
N LYS A 233 9.28 -14.15 9.52
CA LYS A 233 8.40 -14.82 10.51
C LYS A 233 8.42 -16.35 10.39
N GLU A 234 8.49 -16.89 9.17
CA GLU A 234 8.51 -18.35 8.93
C GLU A 234 9.84 -19.00 9.36
N HIS A 235 10.91 -18.20 9.44
CA HIS A 235 12.27 -18.64 9.77
C HIS A 235 12.76 -18.13 11.13
N ASP A 236 11.85 -17.82 12.05
CA ASP A 236 12.19 -17.34 13.41
C ASP A 236 13.16 -16.15 13.43
N TRP A 237 13.03 -15.25 12.43
CA TRP A 237 13.80 -14.02 12.31
C TRP A 237 15.32 -14.24 12.48
N PHE A 238 15.94 -13.49 13.39
CA PHE A 238 17.39 -13.51 13.59
C PHE A 238 17.95 -14.80 14.22
N ALA A 239 17.11 -15.77 14.55
CA ALA A 239 17.56 -17.12 14.89
C ALA A 239 18.04 -17.89 13.65
N SER A 240 17.59 -17.52 12.46
CA SER A 240 17.99 -18.11 11.19
C SER A 240 19.20 -17.39 10.58
N THR A 241 20.24 -18.13 10.24
CA THR A 241 21.42 -17.59 9.54
C THR A 241 21.04 -16.94 8.19
N GLN A 242 20.04 -17.47 7.49
CA GLN A 242 19.58 -16.92 6.23
C GLN A 242 19.02 -15.50 6.41
N ILE A 243 18.20 -15.27 7.43
CA ILE A 243 17.62 -13.96 7.72
C ILE A 243 18.70 -12.99 8.17
N VAL A 244 19.67 -13.42 8.99
CA VAL A 244 20.81 -12.58 9.38
C VAL A 244 21.63 -12.15 8.17
N VAL A 245 21.90 -13.04 7.22
CA VAL A 245 22.62 -12.70 5.98
C VAL A 245 21.82 -11.71 5.14
N LEU A 246 20.51 -11.90 4.97
CA LEU A 246 19.66 -10.95 4.26
C LEU A 246 19.64 -9.58 4.93
N ALA A 247 19.57 -9.53 6.26
CA ALA A 247 19.62 -8.29 7.03
C ALA A 247 20.96 -7.54 6.84
N LEU A 248 22.07 -8.27 6.88
CA LEU A 248 23.41 -7.70 6.63
C LEU A 248 23.54 -7.17 5.19
N ILE A 249 23.08 -7.93 4.20
CA ILE A 249 23.08 -7.48 2.80
C ILE A 249 22.21 -6.23 2.64
N ALA A 250 21.03 -6.20 3.24
CA ALA A 250 20.14 -5.05 3.19
C ALA A 250 20.76 -3.81 3.87
N ALA A 251 21.33 -3.96 5.07
CA ALA A 251 21.92 -2.85 5.82
C ALA A 251 23.19 -2.28 5.15
N ILE A 252 24.12 -3.16 4.75
CA ILE A 252 25.36 -2.75 4.06
C ILE A 252 25.03 -2.19 2.67
N GLY A 253 24.14 -2.85 1.93
CA GLY A 253 23.68 -2.39 0.63
C GLY A 253 22.98 -1.04 0.69
N PHE A 254 22.13 -0.80 1.70
CA PHE A 254 21.49 0.49 1.91
C PHE A 254 22.51 1.61 2.22
N ALA A 255 23.47 1.35 3.12
CA ALA A 255 24.53 2.31 3.41
C ALA A 255 25.38 2.63 2.18
N ALA A 256 25.78 1.62 1.43
CA ALA A 256 26.53 1.79 0.17
C ALA A 256 25.71 2.56 -0.87
N PHE A 257 24.42 2.24 -1.01
CA PHE A 257 23.47 2.93 -1.88
C PHE A 257 23.37 4.42 -1.52
N LEU A 258 23.16 4.76 -0.24
CA LEU A 258 23.07 6.16 0.19
C LEU A 258 24.35 6.93 -0.11
N ILE A 259 25.52 6.36 0.20
CA ILE A 259 26.82 7.00 -0.08
C ILE A 259 26.96 7.24 -1.58
N TRP A 260 26.62 6.22 -2.41
CA TRP A 260 26.72 6.31 -3.86
C TRP A 260 25.79 7.38 -4.43
N GLU A 261 24.49 7.35 -4.11
CA GLU A 261 23.49 8.28 -4.64
C GLU A 261 23.74 9.75 -4.22
N LEU A 262 24.36 9.96 -3.05
CA LEU A 262 24.72 11.31 -2.60
C LEU A 262 26.01 11.85 -3.22
N THR A 263 26.90 10.98 -3.73
CA THR A 263 28.21 11.35 -4.31
C THR A 263 28.25 11.27 -5.83
N ALA A 264 27.38 10.46 -6.46
CA ALA A 264 27.34 10.28 -7.90
C ALA A 264 26.92 11.59 -8.62
N GLU A 265 27.55 11.87 -9.77
CA GLU A 265 27.21 13.03 -10.60
C GLU A 265 25.81 12.90 -11.23
N HIS A 266 25.46 11.69 -11.62
CA HIS A 266 24.18 11.35 -12.25
C HIS A 266 23.51 10.19 -11.52
N PRO A 267 22.99 10.41 -10.29
CA PRO A 267 22.37 9.35 -9.52
C PRO A 267 21.09 8.83 -10.21
N ILE A 268 20.82 7.52 -10.06
CA ILE A 268 19.63 6.91 -10.63
C ILE A 268 18.36 7.28 -9.82
N VAL A 269 18.54 7.51 -8.53
CA VAL A 269 17.49 7.97 -7.60
C VAL A 269 17.84 9.35 -7.08
N ASP A 270 17.08 10.37 -7.47
CA ASP A 270 17.37 11.74 -7.05
C ASP A 270 16.97 12.01 -5.60
N LEU A 271 17.86 11.65 -4.66
CA LEU A 271 17.67 11.90 -3.23
C LEU A 271 17.73 13.39 -2.87
N ARG A 272 18.19 14.26 -3.79
CA ARG A 272 18.25 15.71 -3.55
C ARG A 272 16.88 16.34 -3.35
N VAL A 273 15.82 15.65 -3.76
CA VAL A 273 14.42 16.04 -3.51
C VAL A 273 14.14 16.20 -2.00
N PHE A 274 14.79 15.40 -1.14
CA PHE A 274 14.66 15.51 0.33
C PHE A 274 15.24 16.80 0.92
N ARG A 275 16.02 17.59 0.17
CA ARG A 275 16.45 18.93 0.59
C ARG A 275 15.27 19.88 0.84
N HIS A 276 14.16 19.64 0.18
CA HIS A 276 12.93 20.40 0.40
C HIS A 276 12.28 19.99 1.71
N ARG A 277 12.45 20.79 2.76
CA ARG A 277 11.94 20.50 4.11
C ARG A 277 10.44 20.13 4.11
N GLY A 278 9.63 20.79 3.28
CA GLY A 278 8.20 20.49 3.16
C GLY A 278 7.94 19.09 2.60
N PHE A 279 8.74 18.66 1.61
CA PHE A 279 8.68 17.31 1.05
C PHE A 279 9.11 16.25 2.08
N MET A 280 10.28 16.44 2.69
CA MET A 280 10.84 15.51 3.68
C MET A 280 9.84 15.25 4.83
N VAL A 281 9.33 16.31 5.46
CA VAL A 281 8.38 16.17 6.57
C VAL A 281 7.08 15.50 6.11
N ALA A 282 6.56 15.87 4.92
CA ALA A 282 5.35 15.28 4.39
C ALA A 282 5.51 13.78 4.11
N VAL A 283 6.66 13.36 3.55
CA VAL A 283 6.97 11.95 3.28
C VAL A 283 7.10 11.15 4.58
N VAL A 284 7.79 11.68 5.58
CA VAL A 284 7.92 11.02 6.90
C VAL A 284 6.55 10.82 7.55
N VAL A 285 5.75 11.89 7.62
CA VAL A 285 4.40 11.82 8.21
C VAL A 285 3.49 10.89 7.42
N MET A 286 3.57 10.93 6.09
CA MET A 286 2.80 10.05 5.22
C MET A 286 3.20 8.58 5.41
N SER A 287 4.48 8.29 5.55
CA SER A 287 4.97 6.94 5.77
C SER A 287 4.53 6.41 7.14
N ILE A 288 4.64 7.19 8.20
CA ILE A 288 4.16 6.80 9.55
C ILE A 288 2.65 6.52 9.53
N GLY A 289 1.85 7.44 9.00
CA GLY A 289 0.40 7.28 8.97
C GLY A 289 -0.05 6.13 8.05
N PHE A 290 0.58 5.98 6.88
CA PHE A 290 0.27 4.89 5.95
C PHE A 290 0.68 3.52 6.51
N SER A 291 1.82 3.43 7.18
CA SER A 291 2.27 2.20 7.85
C SER A 291 1.29 1.75 8.93
N SER A 292 0.85 2.68 9.79
CA SER A 292 -0.16 2.39 10.81
C SER A 292 -1.48 1.92 10.19
N PHE A 293 -1.91 2.57 9.10
CA PHE A 293 -3.10 2.17 8.35
C PHE A 293 -2.94 0.77 7.73
N MET A 294 -1.79 0.45 7.13
CA MET A 294 -1.53 -0.87 6.55
C MET A 294 -1.53 -1.98 7.61
N VAL A 295 -0.91 -1.75 8.77
CA VAL A 295 -0.96 -2.68 9.90
C VAL A 295 -2.42 -3.01 10.26
N LEU A 296 -3.26 -1.98 10.45
CA LEU A 296 -4.68 -2.18 10.78
C LEU A 296 -5.46 -2.87 9.66
N ASN A 297 -5.14 -2.57 8.39
CA ASN A 297 -5.78 -3.21 7.23
C ASN A 297 -5.44 -4.69 7.07
N VAL A 298 -4.27 -5.12 7.52
CA VAL A 298 -3.83 -6.52 7.45
C VAL A 298 -4.28 -7.29 8.68
N LEU A 299 -4.07 -6.75 9.89
CA LEU A 299 -4.35 -7.47 11.14
C LEU A 299 -5.83 -7.50 11.49
N THR A 300 -6.62 -6.46 11.16
CA THR A 300 -8.06 -6.47 11.47
C THR A 300 -8.79 -7.62 10.76
N PRO A 301 -8.68 -7.85 9.43
CA PRO A 301 -9.36 -8.97 8.78
C PRO A 301 -8.83 -10.32 9.23
N LEU A 302 -7.53 -10.42 9.52
CA LEU A 302 -6.92 -11.63 10.02
C LEU A 302 -7.50 -12.02 11.38
N TRP A 303 -7.60 -11.05 12.31
CA TRP A 303 -8.24 -11.25 13.61
C TRP A 303 -9.72 -11.64 13.47
N LEU A 304 -10.49 -10.97 12.59
CA LEU A 304 -11.90 -11.28 12.37
C LEU A 304 -12.11 -12.72 11.86
N GLN A 305 -11.24 -13.19 10.96
CA GLN A 305 -11.34 -14.53 10.38
C GLN A 305 -10.87 -15.63 11.32
N LEU A 306 -9.78 -15.41 12.06
CA LEU A 306 -9.19 -16.44 12.91
C LEU A 306 -9.85 -16.53 14.29
N ASN A 307 -10.39 -15.44 14.83
CA ASN A 307 -10.82 -15.36 16.21
C ASN A 307 -12.30 -14.99 16.41
N MET A 308 -12.96 -14.45 15.39
CA MET A 308 -14.37 -14.02 15.46
C MET A 308 -15.27 -14.83 14.53
N ASP A 309 -14.77 -15.92 13.97
CA ASP A 309 -15.47 -16.83 13.05
C ASP A 309 -16.11 -16.12 11.82
N TYR A 310 -15.53 -14.97 11.39
CA TYR A 310 -15.99 -14.26 10.18
C TYR A 310 -15.49 -14.97 8.92
N THR A 311 -16.36 -15.06 7.92
CA THR A 311 -15.92 -15.46 6.57
C THR A 311 -15.05 -14.36 5.95
N THR A 312 -14.23 -14.72 4.96
CA THR A 312 -13.40 -13.77 4.21
C THR A 312 -14.23 -12.61 3.63
N GLY A 313 -15.42 -12.93 3.11
CA GLY A 313 -16.36 -11.95 2.58
C GLY A 313 -16.88 -10.98 3.65
N GLN A 314 -17.27 -11.50 4.81
CA GLN A 314 -17.74 -10.67 5.94
C GLN A 314 -16.63 -9.75 6.47
N ALA A 315 -15.41 -10.27 6.63
CA ALA A 315 -14.26 -9.47 7.04
C ALA A 315 -13.94 -8.37 6.01
N GLY A 316 -13.98 -8.70 4.71
CA GLY A 316 -13.78 -7.75 3.62
C GLY A 316 -14.83 -6.63 3.61
N ILE A 317 -16.13 -6.96 3.75
CA ILE A 317 -17.22 -5.96 3.82
C ILE A 317 -17.04 -5.07 5.06
N THR A 318 -16.66 -5.65 6.20
CA THR A 318 -16.46 -4.91 7.45
C THR A 318 -15.38 -3.83 7.30
N ILE A 319 -14.25 -4.16 6.68
CA ILE A 319 -13.18 -3.20 6.38
C ILE A 319 -13.60 -2.24 5.27
N GLY A 320 -14.39 -2.72 4.33
CA GLY A 320 -14.92 -1.97 3.20
C GLY A 320 -15.62 -0.67 3.61
N TRP A 321 -16.23 -0.61 4.78
CA TRP A 321 -16.86 0.59 5.32
C TRP A 321 -15.89 1.76 5.47
N THR A 322 -14.62 1.50 5.83
CA THR A 322 -13.59 2.54 5.88
C THR A 322 -13.43 3.25 4.53
N GLY A 323 -13.45 2.49 3.44
CA GLY A 323 -13.31 3.05 2.11
C GLY A 323 -14.54 3.77 1.59
N VAL A 324 -15.73 3.24 1.86
CA VAL A 324 -16.98 3.92 1.47
C VAL A 324 -17.04 5.32 2.08
N PHE A 325 -16.77 5.44 3.37
CA PHE A 325 -16.78 6.74 4.04
C PHE A 325 -15.62 7.65 3.62
N SER A 326 -14.42 7.07 3.34
CA SER A 326 -13.30 7.81 2.75
C SER A 326 -13.65 8.38 1.37
N LEU A 327 -14.31 7.59 0.53
CA LEU A 327 -14.73 8.00 -0.81
C LEU A 327 -15.75 9.15 -0.74
N CYS A 328 -16.73 9.07 0.15
CA CYS A 328 -17.73 10.12 0.35
C CYS A 328 -17.10 11.43 0.85
N MET A 329 -16.07 11.35 1.72
CA MET A 329 -15.43 12.51 2.32
C MET A 329 -14.36 13.15 1.41
N ALA A 330 -13.73 12.37 0.51
CA ALA A 330 -12.63 12.83 -0.33
C ALA A 330 -12.94 14.10 -1.17
N PRO A 331 -14.10 14.26 -1.82
CA PRO A 331 -14.41 15.50 -2.56
C PRO A 331 -14.50 16.73 -1.67
N LEU A 332 -15.02 16.59 -0.45
CA LEU A 332 -15.07 17.68 0.52
C LEU A 332 -13.66 18.10 0.94
N VAL A 333 -12.82 17.13 1.28
CA VAL A 333 -11.43 17.38 1.66
C VAL A 333 -10.64 18.02 0.52
N GLY A 334 -10.85 17.57 -0.74
CA GLY A 334 -10.23 18.17 -1.91
C GLY A 334 -10.57 19.65 -2.08
N ARG A 335 -11.82 20.06 -1.80
CA ARG A 335 -12.23 21.47 -1.81
C ARG A 335 -11.60 22.27 -0.67
N LEU A 336 -11.50 21.68 0.51
CA LEU A 336 -10.91 22.31 1.70
C LEU A 336 -9.39 22.45 1.58
N ALA A 337 -8.70 21.49 0.94
CA ALA A 337 -7.25 21.51 0.76
C ALA A 337 -6.73 22.67 -0.10
N GLY A 338 -7.60 23.31 -0.90
CA GLY A 338 -7.31 24.55 -1.61
C GLY A 338 -7.52 25.83 -0.80
N LYS A 339 -8.15 25.74 0.38
CA LYS A 339 -8.55 26.90 1.20
C LYS A 339 -7.91 26.93 2.59
N LEU A 340 -7.57 25.78 3.12
CA LEU A 340 -7.06 25.63 4.48
C LEU A 340 -5.56 25.28 4.49
N ASP A 341 -4.88 25.62 5.57
CA ASP A 341 -3.49 25.17 5.80
C ASP A 341 -3.43 23.65 5.84
N ARG A 342 -2.72 23.05 4.88
CA ARG A 342 -2.58 21.60 4.73
C ARG A 342 -2.03 20.93 5.98
N ARG A 343 -1.16 21.60 6.75
CA ARG A 343 -0.63 21.06 8.02
C ARG A 343 -1.73 20.81 9.04
N LYS A 344 -2.68 21.77 9.16
CA LYS A 344 -3.83 21.64 10.06
C LYS A 344 -4.73 20.49 9.63
N MET A 345 -4.91 20.31 8.33
CA MET A 345 -5.73 19.22 7.79
C MET A 345 -5.08 17.85 8.07
N VAL A 346 -3.76 17.71 7.83
CA VAL A 346 -3.03 16.49 8.13
C VAL A 346 -3.04 16.18 9.63
N CYS A 347 -2.75 17.18 10.46
CA CYS A 347 -2.79 17.04 11.92
C CYS A 347 -4.19 16.62 12.40
N GLY A 348 -5.25 17.30 11.95
CA GLY A 348 -6.62 16.95 12.31
C GLY A 348 -7.02 15.54 11.86
N GLY A 349 -6.63 15.15 10.63
CA GLY A 349 -6.84 13.79 10.11
C GLY A 349 -6.13 12.72 10.94
N LEU A 350 -4.86 12.94 11.27
CA LEU A 350 -4.08 11.99 12.08
C LEU A 350 -4.56 11.92 13.53
N LEU A 351 -4.94 13.05 14.15
CA LEU A 351 -5.54 13.05 15.49
C LEU A 351 -6.89 12.31 15.49
N TRP A 352 -7.69 12.49 14.44
CA TRP A 352 -8.92 11.75 14.26
C TRP A 352 -8.68 10.25 14.17
N LEU A 353 -7.73 9.83 13.31
CA LEU A 353 -7.35 8.41 13.17
C LEU A 353 -6.82 7.85 14.48
N SER A 354 -5.97 8.59 15.20
CA SER A 354 -5.47 8.21 16.52
C SER A 354 -6.62 8.01 17.51
N ALA A 355 -7.52 8.98 17.64
CA ALA A 355 -8.65 8.89 18.59
C ALA A 355 -9.59 7.72 18.28
N VAL A 356 -9.95 7.52 17.00
CA VAL A 356 -10.83 6.41 16.60
C VAL A 356 -10.14 5.05 16.81
N THR A 357 -8.85 4.96 16.54
CA THR A 357 -8.09 3.73 16.80
C THR A 357 -7.97 3.48 18.32
N ALA A 358 -7.78 4.54 19.11
CA ALA A 358 -7.76 4.46 20.56
C ALA A 358 -9.08 3.94 21.15
N LEU A 359 -10.23 4.32 20.58
CA LEU A 359 -11.52 3.78 21.02
C LEU A 359 -11.67 2.27 20.78
N ARG A 360 -10.86 1.67 19.92
CA ARG A 360 -10.90 0.25 19.58
C ARG A 360 -10.00 -0.62 20.48
N PHE A 361 -9.03 -0.05 21.20
CA PHE A 361 -8.09 -0.84 22.01
C PHE A 361 -8.70 -1.42 23.31
N SER A 362 -9.93 -1.08 23.65
CA SER A 362 -10.69 -1.67 24.76
C SER A 362 -11.72 -2.70 24.27
N GLY A 363 -11.51 -3.29 23.09
CA GLY A 363 -12.38 -4.30 22.53
C GLY A 363 -12.39 -5.59 23.35
N SER A 364 -13.53 -6.30 23.34
CA SER A 364 -13.71 -7.63 23.89
C SER A 364 -14.04 -8.65 22.81
N THR A 365 -14.05 -9.92 23.16
CA THR A 365 -14.42 -11.02 22.25
C THR A 365 -15.92 -11.08 21.94
N ASP A 366 -16.75 -10.33 22.69
CA ASP A 366 -18.22 -10.32 22.55
C ASP A 366 -18.72 -9.18 21.68
N LEU A 367 -17.84 -8.55 20.87
CA LEU A 367 -18.20 -7.44 20.00
C LEU A 367 -19.19 -7.87 18.91
N THR A 368 -20.30 -7.14 18.81
CA THR A 368 -21.24 -7.29 17.71
C THR A 368 -20.67 -6.69 16.40
N TYR A 369 -21.23 -7.10 15.27
CA TYR A 369 -20.84 -6.58 13.95
C TYR A 369 -20.76 -5.05 13.91
N TRP A 370 -21.78 -4.37 14.43
CA TRP A 370 -21.84 -2.90 14.40
C TRP A 370 -20.83 -2.22 15.32
N GLN A 371 -20.48 -2.86 16.44
CA GLN A 371 -19.43 -2.35 17.32
C GLN A 371 -18.04 -2.40 16.67
N ILE A 372 -17.84 -3.30 15.73
CA ILE A 372 -16.60 -3.39 14.91
C ILE A 372 -16.68 -2.47 13.69
N ALA A 373 -17.81 -2.49 12.96
CA ALA A 373 -17.98 -1.75 11.71
C ALA A 373 -18.07 -0.23 11.92
N PHE A 374 -18.74 0.23 12.96
CA PHE A 374 -18.94 1.67 13.20
C PHE A 374 -17.64 2.44 13.41
N PRO A 375 -16.67 2.00 14.24
CA PRO A 375 -15.36 2.66 14.32
C PRO A 375 -14.62 2.69 12.98
N LEU A 376 -14.74 1.66 12.13
CA LEU A 376 -14.14 1.63 10.80
C LEU A 376 -14.77 2.65 9.85
N MET A 377 -16.10 2.82 9.90
CA MET A 377 -16.81 3.90 9.20
C MET A 377 -16.27 5.27 9.59
N VAL A 378 -16.19 5.50 10.91
CA VAL A 378 -15.72 6.78 11.48
C VAL A 378 -14.24 7.02 11.14
N MET A 379 -13.41 5.98 11.14
CA MET A 379 -12.01 6.03 10.69
C MET A 379 -11.91 6.49 9.23
N GLY A 380 -12.81 6.01 8.36
CA GLY A 380 -12.89 6.40 6.96
C GLY A 380 -13.07 7.90 6.73
N LEU A 381 -13.75 8.61 7.63
CA LEU A 381 -13.92 10.07 7.53
C LEU A 381 -12.60 10.83 7.66
N GLY A 382 -11.67 10.35 8.49
CA GLY A 382 -10.36 11.00 8.74
C GLY A 382 -9.31 10.72 7.67
N MET A 383 -9.39 9.57 6.99
CA MET A 383 -8.37 9.12 6.03
C MET A 383 -8.08 10.14 4.90
N PRO A 384 -9.06 10.74 4.22
CA PRO A 384 -8.79 11.70 3.16
C PRO A 384 -8.09 12.97 3.67
N PHE A 385 -8.38 13.44 4.90
CA PHE A 385 -7.71 14.61 5.48
C PHE A 385 -6.20 14.38 5.62
N PHE A 386 -5.83 13.19 6.07
CA PHE A 386 -4.43 12.78 6.15
C PHE A 386 -3.83 12.58 4.75
N PHE A 387 -4.41 11.69 3.94
CA PHE A 387 -3.78 11.17 2.71
C PHE A 387 -3.69 12.23 1.59
N ILE A 388 -4.80 12.93 1.30
CA ILE A 388 -4.87 13.96 0.25
C ILE A 388 -3.98 15.14 0.61
N SER A 389 -4.04 15.59 1.87
CA SER A 389 -3.30 16.78 2.30
C SER A 389 -1.80 16.52 2.39
N SER A 390 -1.35 15.35 2.88
CA SER A 390 0.07 14.97 2.93
C SER A 390 0.67 14.84 1.54
N SER A 391 0.00 14.11 0.62
CA SER A 391 0.43 13.98 -0.79
C SER A 391 0.50 15.33 -1.48
N GLY A 392 -0.54 16.15 -1.29
CA GLY A 392 -0.59 17.49 -1.87
C GLY A 392 0.50 18.42 -1.32
N MET A 393 0.86 18.29 -0.04
CA MET A 393 1.94 19.08 0.56
C MET A 393 3.31 18.62 0.05
N ALA A 394 3.54 17.31 -0.03
CA ALA A 394 4.79 16.75 -0.55
C ALA A 394 5.06 17.27 -1.97
N LEU A 395 4.12 17.10 -2.89
CA LEU A 395 4.32 17.45 -4.29
C LEU A 395 4.26 18.96 -4.57
N ALA A 396 3.60 19.75 -3.72
CA ALA A 396 3.65 21.20 -3.82
C ALA A 396 4.96 21.82 -3.32
N SER A 397 5.80 21.05 -2.62
CA SER A 397 7.08 21.51 -2.06
C SER A 397 8.25 21.35 -3.03
N VAL A 398 8.04 20.74 -4.19
CA VAL A 398 9.08 20.44 -5.19
C VAL A 398 8.82 21.17 -6.51
N SER A 399 9.84 21.28 -7.35
CA SER A 399 9.69 21.89 -8.67
C SER A 399 8.90 20.99 -9.63
N PRO A 400 8.29 21.54 -10.70
CA PRO A 400 7.58 20.73 -11.69
C PRO A 400 8.44 19.66 -12.35
N GLU A 401 9.75 19.91 -12.50
CA GLU A 401 10.71 18.96 -13.07
C GLU A 401 11.00 17.79 -12.13
N GLU A 402 10.99 18.03 -10.82
CA GLU A 402 11.24 17.04 -9.77
C GLU A 402 10.00 16.21 -9.42
N THR A 403 8.80 16.59 -9.90
CA THR A 403 7.52 15.98 -9.46
C THR A 403 7.48 14.47 -9.66
N ALA A 404 8.01 13.94 -10.77
CA ALA A 404 8.01 12.50 -11.02
C ALA A 404 8.95 11.74 -10.07
N SER A 405 10.14 12.27 -9.80
CA SER A 405 11.08 11.72 -8.81
C SER A 405 10.50 11.79 -7.39
N ALA A 406 9.90 12.93 -7.04
CA ALA A 406 9.24 13.14 -5.76
C ALA A 406 8.07 12.16 -5.55
N ALA A 407 7.21 11.97 -6.55
CA ALA A 407 6.12 11.02 -6.49
C ALA A 407 6.63 9.58 -6.36
N GLY A 408 7.68 9.21 -7.10
CA GLY A 408 8.35 7.91 -6.99
C GLY A 408 8.89 7.66 -5.60
N LEU A 409 9.70 8.58 -5.06
CA LEU A 409 10.29 8.48 -3.71
C LEU A 409 9.24 8.48 -2.59
N MET A 410 8.21 9.30 -2.71
CA MET A 410 7.11 9.35 -1.74
C MET A 410 6.37 8.00 -1.69
N ASN A 411 6.03 7.44 -2.85
CA ASN A 411 5.36 6.15 -2.93
C ASN A 411 6.27 5.01 -2.47
N PHE A 412 7.54 5.02 -2.86
CA PHE A 412 8.56 4.07 -2.39
C PHE A 412 8.68 4.08 -0.86
N SER A 413 8.90 5.25 -0.27
CA SER A 413 9.10 5.39 1.18
C SER A 413 7.89 4.88 1.97
N ARG A 414 6.67 5.23 1.57
CA ARG A 414 5.46 4.77 2.25
C ARG A 414 5.24 3.26 2.10
N THR A 415 5.50 2.68 0.90
CA THR A 415 5.31 1.25 0.64
C THR A 415 6.35 0.43 1.40
N LEU A 416 7.62 0.85 1.37
CA LEU A 416 8.70 0.18 2.08
C LEU A 416 8.48 0.19 3.60
N LEU A 417 8.17 1.36 4.17
CA LEU A 417 7.89 1.48 5.61
C LEU A 417 6.58 0.79 5.99
N GLY A 418 5.59 0.75 5.09
CA GLY A 418 4.36 -0.02 5.25
C GLY A 418 4.64 -1.52 5.35
N ALA A 419 5.45 -2.08 4.45
CA ALA A 419 5.85 -3.48 4.48
C ALA A 419 6.62 -3.82 5.76
N PHE A 420 7.59 -2.97 6.14
CA PHE A 420 8.35 -3.13 7.38
C PHE A 420 7.43 -3.14 8.62
N ALA A 421 6.50 -2.20 8.70
CA ALA A 421 5.58 -2.11 9.83
C ALA A 421 4.64 -3.31 9.91
N VAL A 422 4.10 -3.77 8.77
CA VAL A 422 3.22 -4.95 8.72
C VAL A 422 3.98 -6.20 9.17
N ALA A 423 5.18 -6.45 8.64
CA ALA A 423 5.99 -7.61 9.02
C ALA A 423 6.36 -7.60 10.51
N SER A 424 6.83 -6.45 11.01
CA SER A 424 7.20 -6.30 12.43
C SER A 424 6.00 -6.45 13.35
N MET A 425 4.86 -5.80 13.04
CA MET A 425 3.68 -5.84 13.90
C MET A 425 2.96 -7.20 13.84
N ALA A 426 3.00 -7.92 12.71
CA ALA A 426 2.48 -9.27 12.63
C ALA A 426 3.26 -10.26 13.52
N THR A 427 4.58 -10.05 13.64
CA THR A 427 5.42 -10.82 14.55
C THR A 427 5.09 -10.48 16.00
N VAL A 428 5.12 -9.18 16.36
CA VAL A 428 4.79 -8.72 17.71
C VAL A 428 3.40 -9.19 18.14
N TRP A 429 2.42 -9.14 17.23
CA TRP A 429 1.07 -9.64 17.49
C TRP A 429 1.04 -11.13 17.83
N GLY A 430 1.78 -11.97 17.09
CA GLY A 430 1.88 -13.40 17.36
C GLY A 430 2.59 -13.71 18.68
N ASP A 431 3.72 -13.03 18.94
CA ASP A 431 4.51 -13.21 20.17
C ASP A 431 3.71 -12.77 21.41
N HIS A 432 3.04 -11.63 21.35
CA HIS A 432 2.20 -11.13 22.44
C HIS A 432 0.97 -12.03 22.65
N ALA A 433 0.37 -12.59 21.59
CA ALA A 433 -0.70 -13.56 21.74
C ALA A 433 -0.23 -14.80 22.52
N THR A 434 0.99 -15.30 22.23
CA THR A 434 1.57 -16.43 22.94
C THR A 434 1.92 -16.10 24.40
N LEU A 435 2.50 -14.93 24.65
CA LEU A 435 2.80 -14.46 26.01
C LEU A 435 1.54 -14.28 26.84
N ASN A 436 0.52 -13.60 26.32
CA ASN A 436 -0.77 -13.40 26.97
C ASN A 436 -1.46 -14.74 27.24
N GLN A 437 -1.32 -15.72 26.32
CA GLN A 437 -1.85 -17.08 26.54
C GLN A 437 -1.19 -17.76 27.74
N ALA A 438 0.14 -17.69 27.85
CA ALA A 438 0.88 -18.27 28.98
C ALA A 438 0.50 -17.61 30.31
N GLU A 439 0.32 -16.29 30.34
CA GLU A 439 -0.13 -15.55 31.51
C GLU A 439 -1.56 -15.93 31.92
N LEU A 440 -2.50 -16.00 30.96
CA LEU A 440 -3.89 -16.38 31.24
C LEU A 440 -4.00 -17.83 31.74
N VAL A 441 -3.23 -18.78 31.17
CA VAL A 441 -3.17 -20.15 31.66
C VAL A 441 -2.72 -20.19 33.11
N GLY A 442 -1.68 -19.44 33.47
CA GLY A 442 -1.18 -19.34 34.86
C GLY A 442 -2.22 -18.79 35.83
N LEU A 443 -3.09 -17.87 35.41
CA LEU A 443 -4.15 -17.29 36.23
C LEU A 443 -5.35 -18.23 36.40
N VAL A 444 -5.69 -18.97 35.35
CA VAL A 444 -6.89 -19.82 35.32
C VAL A 444 -6.65 -21.16 36.05
N ASP A 445 -5.44 -21.70 35.98
CA ASP A 445 -5.13 -23.03 36.54
C ASP A 445 -4.88 -23.03 38.06
N ALA A 446 -4.79 -21.83 38.66
CA ALA A 446 -4.47 -21.69 40.09
C ALA A 446 -5.48 -22.39 41.02
N ASP A 447 -6.76 -22.51 40.63
CA ASP A 447 -7.84 -23.05 41.49
C ASP A 447 -8.61 -24.26 40.91
N GLY A 448 -8.47 -24.58 39.63
CA GLY A 448 -9.24 -25.66 38.95
C GLY A 448 -10.76 -25.43 38.97
N SER A 449 -11.23 -24.29 39.49
CA SER A 449 -12.64 -24.01 39.74
C SER A 449 -13.45 -23.88 38.46
N LEU A 450 -12.86 -23.30 37.40
CA LEU A 450 -13.52 -23.13 36.09
C LEU A 450 -13.72 -24.49 35.39
N ILE A 451 -12.73 -25.35 35.37
CA ILE A 451 -12.85 -26.71 34.79
C ILE A 451 -13.93 -27.50 35.53
N ASN A 452 -13.91 -27.44 36.88
CA ASN A 452 -14.91 -28.11 37.70
C ASN A 452 -16.32 -27.56 37.47
N GLY A 453 -16.47 -26.25 37.29
CA GLY A 453 -17.75 -25.62 36.95
C GLY A 453 -18.30 -26.07 35.60
N LEU A 454 -17.44 -26.17 34.56
CA LEU A 454 -17.81 -26.69 33.25
C LEU A 454 -18.19 -28.18 33.30
N VAL A 455 -17.49 -29.00 34.09
CA VAL A 455 -17.82 -30.42 34.28
C VAL A 455 -19.16 -30.56 35.02
N GLN A 456 -19.42 -29.72 36.03
CA GLN A 456 -20.72 -29.72 36.77
C GLN A 456 -21.88 -29.26 35.87
N SER A 457 -21.62 -28.45 34.82
CA SER A 457 -22.64 -28.08 33.83
C SER A 457 -22.91 -29.19 32.79
N GLY A 458 -22.27 -30.36 32.90
CA GLY A 458 -22.56 -31.54 32.08
C GLY A 458 -21.56 -31.80 30.95
N LEU A 459 -20.48 -31.02 30.85
CA LEU A 459 -19.41 -31.28 29.87
C LEU A 459 -18.47 -32.37 30.36
N SER A 460 -17.94 -33.16 29.44
CA SER A 460 -16.83 -34.09 29.78
C SER A 460 -15.56 -33.31 30.16
N MET A 461 -14.64 -33.91 30.90
CA MET A 461 -13.36 -33.28 31.27
C MET A 461 -12.58 -32.78 30.05
N ASP A 462 -12.53 -33.57 28.98
CA ASP A 462 -11.81 -33.22 27.76
C ASP A 462 -12.50 -32.08 26.99
N ALA A 463 -13.84 -32.07 26.92
CA ALA A 463 -14.63 -30.99 26.35
C ALA A 463 -14.45 -29.70 27.16
N SER A 464 -14.41 -29.77 28.50
CA SER A 464 -14.19 -28.64 29.39
C SER A 464 -12.81 -28.02 29.17
N ARG A 465 -11.77 -28.83 29.02
CA ARG A 465 -10.42 -28.36 28.67
C ARG A 465 -10.36 -27.70 27.30
N ALA A 466 -10.99 -28.30 26.28
CA ALA A 466 -11.02 -27.74 24.93
C ALA A 466 -11.75 -26.38 24.87
N VAL A 467 -12.88 -26.25 25.60
CA VAL A 467 -13.60 -24.97 25.72
C VAL A 467 -12.72 -23.91 26.39
N LEU A 468 -12.07 -24.28 27.49
CA LEU A 468 -11.20 -23.37 28.23
C LEU A 468 -9.99 -22.91 27.39
N ASP A 469 -9.34 -23.85 26.71
CA ASP A 469 -8.20 -23.55 25.82
C ASP A 469 -8.60 -22.60 24.68
N ARG A 470 -9.77 -22.83 24.07
CA ARG A 470 -10.33 -21.93 23.05
C ARG A 470 -10.60 -20.53 23.61
N LEU A 471 -11.20 -20.43 24.80
CA LEU A 471 -11.49 -19.14 25.46
C LEU A 471 -10.19 -18.38 25.76
N ILE A 472 -9.19 -19.06 26.35
CA ILE A 472 -7.88 -18.46 26.66
C ILE A 472 -7.20 -17.99 25.37
N SER A 473 -7.16 -18.83 24.35
CA SER A 473 -6.55 -18.48 23.05
C SER A 473 -7.23 -17.27 22.43
N THR A 474 -8.57 -17.24 22.42
CA THR A 474 -9.33 -16.11 21.84
C THR A 474 -9.10 -14.81 22.62
N GLN A 475 -9.05 -14.86 23.95
CA GLN A 475 -8.78 -13.69 24.80
C GLN A 475 -7.34 -13.21 24.66
N SER A 476 -6.34 -14.10 24.57
CA SER A 476 -4.94 -13.77 24.39
C SER A 476 -4.71 -12.99 23.09
N VAL A 477 -5.32 -13.45 22.00
CA VAL A 477 -5.25 -12.77 20.70
C VAL A 477 -5.98 -11.43 20.73
N MET A 478 -7.08 -11.33 21.47
CA MET A 478 -7.79 -10.07 21.63
C MET A 478 -6.96 -9.02 22.37
N ILE A 479 -6.28 -9.41 23.45
CA ILE A 479 -5.36 -8.54 24.19
C ILE A 479 -4.23 -8.08 23.27
N ALA A 480 -3.56 -9.00 22.57
CA ALA A 480 -2.52 -8.66 21.60
C ALA A 480 -3.02 -7.72 20.50
N THR A 481 -4.26 -7.91 20.02
CA THR A 481 -4.88 -7.02 19.04
C THR A 481 -5.09 -5.61 19.58
N ASN A 482 -5.55 -5.48 20.83
CA ASN A 482 -5.72 -4.21 21.51
C ASN A 482 -4.38 -3.47 21.69
N GLU A 483 -3.30 -4.18 22.02
CA GLU A 483 -1.94 -3.63 22.13
C GLU A 483 -1.44 -3.07 20.79
N ILE A 484 -1.63 -3.79 19.69
CA ILE A 484 -1.29 -3.29 18.35
C ILE A 484 -2.12 -2.05 17.98
N MET A 485 -3.40 -2.01 18.32
CA MET A 485 -4.23 -0.82 18.09
C MET A 485 -3.71 0.38 18.89
N MET A 486 -3.22 0.17 20.11
CA MET A 486 -2.61 1.22 20.93
C MET A 486 -1.33 1.75 20.28
N VAL A 487 -0.45 0.86 19.80
CA VAL A 487 0.79 1.26 19.08
C VAL A 487 0.44 2.05 17.81
N ALA A 488 -0.51 1.59 17.02
CA ALA A 488 -0.96 2.29 15.80
C ALA A 488 -1.57 3.66 16.11
N SER A 489 -2.37 3.77 17.19
CA SER A 489 -2.89 5.05 17.67
C SER A 489 -1.78 6.01 18.07
N GLY A 490 -0.78 5.53 18.81
CA GLY A 490 0.40 6.32 19.19
C GLY A 490 1.21 6.79 17.98
N ALA A 491 1.38 5.95 16.96
CA ALA A 491 2.07 6.32 15.73
C ALA A 491 1.31 7.40 14.94
N PHE A 492 -0.03 7.32 14.84
CA PHE A 492 -0.84 8.40 14.27
C PHE A 492 -0.67 9.71 15.04
N PHE A 493 -0.65 9.66 16.36
CA PHE A 493 -0.42 10.84 17.22
C PHE A 493 0.96 11.45 17.00
N ILE A 494 2.02 10.63 16.94
CA ILE A 494 3.37 11.08 16.60
C ILE A 494 3.40 11.77 15.24
N GLY A 495 2.77 11.19 14.24
CA GLY A 495 2.64 11.80 12.92
C GLY A 495 1.96 13.17 12.97
N ALA A 496 0.90 13.32 13.79
CA ALA A 496 0.22 14.59 14.00
C ALA A 496 1.10 15.66 14.69
N CYS A 497 2.06 15.25 15.50
CA CYS A 497 3.04 16.15 16.09
C CYS A 497 4.14 16.52 15.07
N VAL A 498 4.67 15.55 14.34
CA VAL A 498 5.77 15.74 13.38
C VAL A 498 5.40 16.68 12.24
N ILE A 499 4.12 16.72 11.80
CA ILE A 499 3.69 17.58 10.69
C ILE A 499 3.98 19.09 10.93
N TRP A 500 4.04 19.51 12.18
CA TRP A 500 4.32 20.92 12.52
C TRP A 500 5.76 21.35 12.23
N LEU A 501 6.67 20.40 11.98
CA LEU A 501 8.02 20.68 11.50
C LEU A 501 8.04 21.15 10.03
N ALA A 502 6.95 20.95 9.27
CA ALA A 502 6.84 21.41 7.89
C ALA A 502 6.74 22.96 7.84
N PRO A 503 7.29 23.60 6.81
CA PRO A 503 7.13 25.03 6.60
C PRO A 503 5.67 25.37 6.35
N ARG A 504 5.26 26.58 6.73
CA ARG A 504 3.89 27.06 6.48
C ARG A 504 3.67 27.17 4.97
N SER A 505 2.67 26.44 4.43
CA SER A 505 2.30 26.65 3.03
C SER A 505 1.77 28.08 2.88
N ARG A 506 2.41 28.89 2.03
CA ARG A 506 1.78 30.11 1.59
C ARG A 506 0.60 29.69 0.72
N THR A 507 -0.61 29.87 1.25
CA THR A 507 -1.86 29.79 0.48
C THR A 507 -1.88 30.88 -0.56
#